data_6d843daddc853b1d8dc77dfc4bb506d1
#
_entry.id   6d843daddc853b1d8dc77dfc4bb506d1
#
_cell.length_a   1.000
_cell.length_b   1.000
_cell.length_c   1.000
_cell.angle_alpha   90.00
_cell.angle_beta   90.00
_cell.angle_gamma   90.00
#
_symmetry.space_group_name_H-M   'P 1'
#
loop_
_entity.id
_entity.type
_entity.pdbx_description
1 polymer ?
#
loop_
_entity_poly.entity_id
_entity_poly.type
_entity_poly.pdbx_seq_one_letter_code
_entity_poly.pdbx_strand_id
1 'polypeptide(L)'
;MKKNIFSVIITALTVINVVLTAILFFVMVPTFTKTNNLLTQIASAVNLDLNVDGDSKGDENYSLKDLETVTVAFDSQQTLNLKIGSDGKTHYALLDGYSLSVYKDADDYKDVSDILTNNQAEITDIIRAVIQSHSSDDISEDVIKKETLEQIQQHLDSKAVKKVMLTNFMYQ
;
A
#
# COMPACT_ATOMS: atom_id res chain seq x y z
N MET A 1 -9.35 -62.92 17.54
CA MET A 1 -8.09 -62.12 17.39
C MET A 1 -7.92 -61.38 16.04
N LYS A 2 -8.70 -61.62 15.01
CA LYS A 2 -8.53 -60.96 13.70
C LYS A 2 -9.08 -59.53 13.57
N LYS A 3 -9.93 -59.05 14.50
CA LYS A 3 -10.55 -57.71 14.45
C LYS A 3 -9.62 -56.57 14.91
N ASN A 4 -8.58 -56.85 15.69
CA ASN A 4 -7.71 -55.83 16.24
C ASN A 4 -6.57 -55.40 15.31
N ILE A 5 -6.19 -56.22 14.33
CA ILE A 5 -5.11 -55.95 13.37
C ILE A 5 -5.55 -54.82 12.40
N PHE A 6 -6.77 -54.83 11.92
CA PHE A 6 -7.31 -53.76 11.06
C PHE A 6 -7.36 -52.42 11.79
N SER A 7 -7.78 -52.39 13.05
CA SER A 7 -7.81 -51.17 13.85
C SER A 7 -6.40 -50.59 14.07
N VAL A 8 -5.42 -51.44 14.32
CA VAL A 8 -4.01 -51.04 14.49
C VAL A 8 -3.46 -50.43 13.18
N ILE A 9 -3.76 -51.07 12.03
CA ILE A 9 -3.29 -50.57 10.71
C ILE A 9 -3.91 -49.22 10.41
N ILE A 10 -5.23 -49.03 10.65
CA ILE A 10 -5.91 -47.78 10.41
C ILE A 10 -5.36 -46.66 11.31
N THR A 11 -5.14 -46.98 12.60
CA THR A 11 -4.55 -46.01 13.55
C THR A 11 -3.12 -45.61 13.13
N ALA A 12 -2.29 -46.57 12.72
CA ALA A 12 -0.95 -46.27 12.23
C ALA A 12 -0.95 -45.39 10.97
N LEU A 13 -1.83 -45.69 9.99
CA LEU A 13 -1.99 -44.90 8.80
C LEU A 13 -2.48 -43.48 9.11
N THR A 14 -3.40 -43.31 10.05
CA THR A 14 -3.91 -41.99 10.45
C THR A 14 -2.82 -41.15 11.10
N VAL A 15 -2.01 -41.76 11.98
CA VAL A 15 -0.86 -41.07 12.63
C VAL A 15 0.16 -40.62 11.59
N ILE A 16 0.51 -41.49 10.64
CA ILE A 16 1.43 -41.13 9.53
C ILE A 16 0.87 -39.96 8.70
N ASN A 17 -0.43 -40.00 8.39
CA ASN A 17 -1.08 -38.92 7.62
C ASN A 17 -1.05 -37.57 8.37
N VAL A 18 -1.32 -37.56 9.66
CA VAL A 18 -1.25 -36.35 10.50
C VAL A 18 0.18 -35.79 10.54
N VAL A 19 1.19 -36.65 10.72
CA VAL A 19 2.60 -36.25 10.71
C VAL A 19 3.02 -35.68 9.35
N LEU A 20 2.64 -36.33 8.25
CA LEU A 20 2.90 -35.82 6.90
C LEU A 20 2.24 -34.46 6.65
N THR A 21 0.99 -34.29 7.08
CA THR A 21 0.27 -33.03 6.95
C THR A 21 0.95 -31.91 7.75
N ALA A 22 1.41 -32.20 8.96
CA ALA A 22 2.16 -31.24 9.77
C ALA A 22 3.47 -30.83 9.09
N ILE A 23 4.23 -31.77 8.54
CA ILE A 23 5.48 -31.49 7.81
C ILE A 23 5.19 -30.62 6.58
N LEU A 24 4.16 -30.96 5.80
CA LEU A 24 3.75 -30.14 4.65
C LEU A 24 3.41 -28.72 5.04
N PHE A 25 2.70 -28.52 6.15
CA PHE A 25 2.37 -27.18 6.65
C PHE A 25 3.63 -26.38 7.00
N PHE A 26 4.56 -26.97 7.71
CA PHE A 26 5.82 -26.30 8.09
C PHE A 26 6.73 -25.98 6.91
N VAL A 27 6.69 -26.77 5.83
CA VAL A 27 7.47 -26.51 4.61
C VAL A 27 6.77 -25.50 3.70
N MET A 28 5.45 -25.52 3.66
CA MET A 28 4.66 -24.70 2.72
C MET A 28 4.60 -23.23 3.13
N VAL A 29 4.46 -22.94 4.43
CA VAL A 29 4.38 -21.56 4.95
C VAL A 29 5.61 -20.71 4.60
N PRO A 30 6.86 -21.15 4.87
CA PRO A 30 8.03 -20.34 4.50
C PRO A 30 8.25 -20.24 2.98
N THR A 31 7.73 -21.18 2.19
CA THR A 31 7.84 -21.15 0.73
C THR A 31 6.91 -20.07 0.15
N PHE A 32 5.69 -19.95 0.66
CA PHE A 32 4.77 -18.88 0.25
C PHE A 32 5.33 -17.49 0.55
N THR A 33 5.94 -17.28 1.72
CA THR A 33 6.54 -15.99 2.09
C THR A 33 7.70 -15.61 1.17
N LYS A 34 8.55 -16.58 0.82
CA LYS A 34 9.65 -16.35 -0.14
C LYS A 34 9.16 -16.07 -1.56
N THR A 35 8.11 -16.77 -2.00
CA THR A 35 7.52 -16.55 -3.33
C THR A 35 6.87 -15.18 -3.43
N ASN A 36 6.15 -14.75 -2.39
CA ASN A 36 5.57 -13.41 -2.34
C ASN A 36 6.65 -12.31 -2.34
N ASN A 37 7.74 -12.49 -1.60
CA ASN A 37 8.84 -11.53 -1.59
C ASN A 37 9.56 -11.46 -2.95
N LEU A 38 9.72 -12.57 -3.65
CA LEU A 38 10.27 -12.59 -5.01
C LEU A 38 9.32 -11.92 -6.01
N LEU A 39 8.01 -12.16 -5.88
CA LEU A 39 6.99 -11.51 -6.72
C LEU A 39 7.00 -9.99 -6.52
N THR A 40 7.11 -9.52 -5.29
CA THR A 40 7.23 -8.10 -4.96
C THR A 40 8.50 -7.48 -5.52
N GLN A 41 9.65 -8.18 -5.44
CA GLN A 41 10.91 -7.71 -6.01
C GLN A 41 10.87 -7.65 -7.54
N ILE A 42 10.26 -8.63 -8.20
CA ILE A 42 10.08 -8.64 -9.65
C ILE A 42 9.10 -7.53 -10.08
N ALA A 43 8.02 -7.35 -9.35
CA ALA A 43 7.05 -6.28 -9.60
C ALA A 43 7.69 -4.89 -9.47
N SER A 44 8.52 -4.68 -8.46
CA SER A 44 9.29 -3.44 -8.29
C SER A 44 10.31 -3.22 -9.41
N ALA A 45 10.98 -4.29 -9.86
CA ALA A 45 11.99 -4.22 -10.92
C ALA A 45 11.40 -3.96 -12.31
N VAL A 46 10.15 -4.36 -12.54
CA VAL A 46 9.45 -4.20 -13.85
C VAL A 46 8.50 -3.00 -13.85
N ASN A 47 8.47 -2.23 -12.76
CA ASN A 47 7.50 -1.13 -12.56
C ASN A 47 6.04 -1.59 -12.75
N LEU A 48 5.79 -2.87 -12.49
CA LEU A 48 4.46 -3.46 -12.51
C LEU A 48 3.88 -3.31 -11.10
N ASP A 49 2.91 -2.44 -10.97
CA ASP A 49 2.16 -2.19 -9.72
C ASP A 49 1.29 -3.42 -9.41
N LEU A 50 1.94 -4.51 -8.98
CA LEU A 50 1.26 -5.63 -8.37
C LEU A 50 1.13 -5.30 -6.89
N ASN A 51 -0.03 -4.77 -6.50
CA ASN A 51 -0.43 -4.70 -5.09
C ASN A 51 -0.46 -6.12 -4.52
N VAL A 52 0.69 -6.62 -4.08
CA VAL A 52 0.78 -7.78 -3.20
C VAL A 52 1.09 -7.22 -1.82
N ASP A 53 0.03 -6.87 -1.11
CA ASP A 53 0.10 -6.50 0.29
C ASP A 53 0.77 -7.60 1.12
N GLY A 54 1.99 -7.33 1.54
CA GLY A 54 2.55 -7.94 2.72
C GLY A 54 2.31 -7.00 3.90
N ASP A 55 1.34 -7.33 4.72
CA ASP A 55 1.13 -6.80 6.07
C ASP A 55 0.44 -5.44 6.23
N SER A 56 -0.78 -5.35 5.69
CA SER A 56 -1.81 -4.49 6.27
C SER A 56 -3.08 -5.30 6.42
N LYS A 57 -3.48 -5.54 7.64
CA LYS A 57 -4.82 -6.06 7.99
C LYS A 57 -5.86 -5.06 7.50
N GLY A 58 -6.38 -5.32 6.34
CA GLY A 58 -7.46 -4.58 5.71
C GLY A 58 -7.82 -5.33 4.44
N ASP A 59 -8.64 -6.38 4.60
CA ASP A 59 -9.32 -7.08 3.52
C ASP A 59 -10.05 -6.07 2.63
N GLU A 60 -9.51 -5.77 1.44
CA GLU A 60 -10.37 -5.37 0.34
C GLU A 60 -9.63 -5.62 -0.97
N ASN A 61 -10.01 -6.71 -1.60
CA ASN A 61 -9.61 -7.11 -2.94
C ASN A 61 -10.39 -6.22 -3.93
N TYR A 62 -9.93 -4.98 -4.16
CA TYR A 62 -10.54 -4.07 -5.14
C TYR A 62 -9.80 -4.17 -6.48
N SER A 63 -10.56 -4.18 -7.57
CA SER A 63 -10.03 -4.10 -8.93
C SER A 63 -9.82 -2.62 -9.32
N LEU A 64 -8.92 -2.35 -10.26
CA LEU A 64 -8.77 -1.00 -10.84
C LEU A 64 -10.07 -0.43 -11.41
N LYS A 65 -11.03 -1.30 -11.78
CA LYS A 65 -12.36 -0.89 -12.26
C LYS A 65 -13.25 -0.34 -11.16
N ASP A 66 -12.96 -0.73 -9.92
CA ASP A 66 -13.73 -0.35 -8.74
C ASP A 66 -13.22 0.99 -8.15
N LEU A 67 -12.17 1.53 -8.76
CA LEU A 67 -11.60 2.82 -8.37
C LEU A 67 -12.05 3.94 -9.30
N GLU A 68 -12.32 5.10 -8.72
CA GLU A 68 -12.42 6.38 -9.43
C GLU A 68 -11.20 7.22 -9.10
N THR A 69 -10.66 7.91 -10.09
CA THR A 69 -9.46 8.73 -9.91
C THR A 69 -9.82 10.21 -10.02
N VAL A 70 -9.60 10.94 -8.94
CA VAL A 70 -9.67 12.41 -8.90
C VAL A 70 -8.26 12.93 -9.15
N THR A 71 -8.08 13.72 -10.24
CA THR A 71 -6.78 14.27 -10.63
C THR A 71 -6.78 15.78 -10.49
N VAL A 72 -5.75 16.31 -9.86
CA VAL A 72 -5.48 17.74 -9.69
C VAL A 72 -4.14 18.05 -10.32
N ALA A 73 -4.14 18.83 -11.41
CA ALA A 73 -2.95 19.39 -12.02
C ALA A 73 -2.78 20.84 -11.58
N PHE A 74 -1.57 21.24 -11.24
CA PHE A 74 -1.27 22.63 -10.91
C PHE A 74 -1.03 23.43 -12.18
N ASP A 75 -1.41 24.72 -12.17
CA ASP A 75 -1.17 25.63 -13.29
C ASP A 75 0.33 25.84 -13.57
N SER A 76 1.15 25.66 -12.53
CA SER A 76 2.61 25.70 -12.61
C SER A 76 3.22 24.75 -11.61
N GLN A 77 4.42 24.24 -11.94
CA GLN A 77 5.19 23.39 -11.06
C GLN A 77 5.38 24.05 -9.69
N GLN A 78 5.02 23.33 -8.64
CA GLN A 78 5.24 23.76 -7.27
C GLN A 78 6.66 23.43 -6.82
N THR A 79 7.35 24.41 -6.22
CA THR A 79 8.63 24.19 -5.57
C THR A 79 8.42 24.24 -4.05
N LEU A 80 8.73 23.16 -3.38
CA LEU A 80 8.50 22.97 -1.94
C LEU A 80 9.84 22.82 -1.24
N ASN A 81 10.12 23.69 -0.26
CA ASN A 81 11.33 23.56 0.53
C ASN A 81 11.20 22.35 1.45
N LEU A 82 12.22 21.50 1.44
CA LEU A 82 12.32 20.39 2.37
C LEU A 82 12.86 20.86 3.72
N LYS A 83 12.66 20.03 4.73
CA LYS A 83 13.33 20.21 6.02
C LYS A 83 14.85 20.11 5.82
N ILE A 84 15.60 20.90 6.58
CA ILE A 84 17.06 20.86 6.54
C ILE A 84 17.55 19.48 7.01
N GLY A 85 18.32 18.82 6.16
CA GLY A 85 18.91 17.52 6.42
C GLY A 85 20.24 17.59 7.17
N SER A 86 20.95 16.48 7.20
CA SER A 86 22.23 16.33 7.92
C SER A 86 23.37 17.17 7.33
N ASP A 87 23.28 17.55 6.06
CA ASP A 87 24.25 18.37 5.34
C ASP A 87 24.12 19.89 5.63
N GLY A 88 23.05 20.29 6.33
CA GLY A 88 22.77 21.68 6.69
C GLY A 88 22.38 22.58 5.53
N LYS A 89 22.06 22.01 4.35
CA LYS A 89 21.67 22.78 3.16
C LYS A 89 20.16 22.79 2.97
N THR A 90 19.70 23.74 2.16
CA THR A 90 18.30 23.81 1.73
C THR A 90 18.12 22.93 0.48
N HIS A 91 17.19 22.01 0.57
CA HIS A 91 16.76 21.13 -0.52
C HIS A 91 15.30 21.40 -0.88
N TYR A 92 14.88 21.00 -2.07
CA TYR A 92 13.50 21.20 -2.52
C TYR A 92 12.97 20.00 -3.27
N ALA A 93 11.65 19.86 -3.18
CA ALA A 93 10.88 18.96 -4.03
C ALA A 93 10.10 19.77 -5.06
N LEU A 94 9.92 19.17 -6.22
CA LEU A 94 9.12 19.69 -7.34
C LEU A 94 7.91 18.78 -7.50
N LEU A 95 6.74 19.38 -7.75
CA LEU A 95 5.49 18.66 -7.91
C LEU A 95 4.59 19.39 -8.92
N ASP A 96 4.07 18.67 -9.94
CA ASP A 96 3.17 19.25 -10.95
C ASP A 96 1.70 18.99 -10.63
N GLY A 97 1.39 18.06 -9.77
CA GLY A 97 0.03 17.69 -9.39
C GLY A 97 -0.03 16.36 -8.66
N TYR A 98 -1.25 15.91 -8.43
CA TYR A 98 -1.49 14.62 -7.78
C TYR A 98 -2.78 13.97 -8.28
N SER A 99 -2.92 12.69 -8.05
CA SER A 99 -4.16 11.95 -8.28
C SER A 99 -4.47 11.05 -7.10
N LEU A 100 -5.75 10.97 -6.75
CA LEU A 100 -6.26 10.16 -5.65
C LEU A 100 -7.22 9.13 -6.22
N SER A 101 -7.03 7.86 -5.88
CA SER A 101 -7.95 6.80 -6.27
C SER A 101 -8.90 6.48 -5.11
N VAL A 102 -10.19 6.58 -5.38
CA VAL A 102 -11.28 6.38 -4.42
C VAL A 102 -12.03 5.10 -4.76
N TYR A 103 -12.31 4.28 -3.76
CA TYR A 103 -13.05 3.03 -3.92
C TYR A 103 -14.54 3.30 -4.05
N LYS A 104 -15.15 2.93 -5.19
CA LYS A 104 -16.54 3.24 -5.53
C LYS A 104 -17.58 2.53 -4.69
N ASP A 105 -17.23 1.34 -4.17
CA ASP A 105 -18.13 0.53 -3.35
C ASP A 105 -17.98 0.81 -1.84
N ALA A 106 -17.20 1.86 -1.47
CA ALA A 106 -17.17 2.34 -0.09
C ALA A 106 -18.50 3.00 0.29
N ASP A 107 -18.95 2.77 1.52
CA ASP A 107 -20.24 3.30 2.02
C ASP A 107 -20.31 4.84 1.96
N ASP A 108 -19.17 5.49 2.13
CA ASP A 108 -18.99 6.94 2.15
C ASP A 108 -18.38 7.51 0.84
N TYR A 109 -18.32 6.70 -0.22
CA TYR A 109 -17.70 7.06 -1.50
C TYR A 109 -18.15 8.42 -2.04
N LYS A 110 -19.47 8.70 -2.03
CA LYS A 110 -20.01 9.95 -2.59
C LYS A 110 -19.53 11.17 -1.80
N ASP A 111 -19.59 11.09 -0.49
CA ASP A 111 -19.19 12.18 0.39
C ASP A 111 -17.69 12.46 0.25
N VAL A 112 -16.87 11.39 0.20
CA VAL A 112 -15.43 11.50 -0.01
C VAL A 112 -15.11 12.07 -1.39
N SER A 113 -15.75 11.58 -2.45
CA SER A 113 -15.52 12.08 -3.82
C SER A 113 -15.90 13.55 -3.96
N ASP A 114 -17.02 13.97 -3.36
CA ASP A 114 -17.46 15.36 -3.33
C ASP A 114 -16.48 16.26 -2.56
N ILE A 115 -15.98 15.82 -1.42
CA ILE A 115 -14.97 16.56 -0.64
C ILE A 115 -13.68 16.71 -1.45
N LEU A 116 -13.17 15.63 -2.02
CA LEU A 116 -11.94 15.66 -2.81
C LEU A 116 -12.03 16.57 -4.04
N THR A 117 -13.23 16.71 -4.62
CA THR A 117 -13.46 17.57 -5.77
C THR A 117 -13.60 19.03 -5.38
N ASN A 118 -14.29 19.32 -4.27
CA ASN A 118 -14.60 20.68 -3.86
C ASN A 118 -13.54 21.31 -2.94
N ASN A 119 -12.78 20.49 -2.19
CA ASN A 119 -11.79 20.95 -1.21
C ASN A 119 -10.35 20.65 -1.64
N GLN A 120 -10.05 20.74 -2.93
CA GLN A 120 -8.72 20.42 -3.49
C GLN A 120 -7.58 21.20 -2.82
N ALA A 121 -7.83 22.44 -2.38
CA ALA A 121 -6.84 23.27 -1.71
C ALA A 121 -6.38 22.63 -0.38
N GLU A 122 -7.32 22.11 0.39
CA GLU A 122 -7.05 21.47 1.69
C GLU A 122 -6.23 20.18 1.52
N ILE A 123 -6.61 19.37 0.54
CA ILE A 123 -5.85 18.16 0.19
C ILE A 123 -4.43 18.53 -0.30
N THR A 124 -4.32 19.58 -1.11
CA THR A 124 -3.01 20.09 -1.56
C THR A 124 -2.14 20.51 -0.39
N ASP A 125 -2.71 21.16 0.62
CA ASP A 125 -1.97 21.61 1.81
C ASP A 125 -1.50 20.41 2.66
N ILE A 126 -2.29 19.33 2.76
CA ILE A 126 -1.86 18.08 3.40
C ILE A 126 -0.63 17.52 2.67
N ILE A 127 -0.69 17.39 1.34
CA ILE A 127 0.42 16.86 0.54
C ILE A 127 1.68 17.71 0.71
N ARG A 128 1.54 19.05 0.66
CA ARG A 128 2.65 19.97 0.88
C ARG A 128 3.25 19.81 2.28
N ALA A 129 2.41 19.73 3.30
CA ALA A 129 2.86 19.54 4.68
C ALA A 129 3.66 18.24 4.86
N VAL A 130 3.20 17.14 4.27
CA VAL A 130 3.93 15.87 4.29
C VAL A 130 5.29 16.02 3.61
N ILE A 131 5.35 16.57 2.40
CA ILE A 131 6.61 16.75 1.66
C ILE A 131 7.58 17.63 2.45
N GLN A 132 7.13 18.75 2.99
CA GLN A 132 7.95 19.70 3.72
C GLN A 132 8.39 19.21 5.12
N SER A 133 7.77 18.15 5.64
CA SER A 133 8.17 17.53 6.89
C SER A 133 9.42 16.65 6.76
N HIS A 134 9.78 16.27 5.52
CA HIS A 134 10.92 15.44 5.19
C HIS A 134 12.15 16.26 4.78
N SER A 135 13.33 15.67 5.02
CA SER A 135 14.63 16.17 4.56
C SER A 135 15.10 15.37 3.34
N SER A 136 16.17 15.84 2.70
CA SER A 136 16.81 15.07 1.61
C SER A 136 17.33 13.70 2.03
N ASP A 137 17.50 13.48 3.34
CA ASP A 137 18.05 12.23 3.88
C ASP A 137 17.03 11.12 3.98
N ASP A 138 15.75 11.45 4.14
CA ASP A 138 14.65 10.52 4.44
C ASP A 138 13.50 10.57 3.44
N ILE A 139 13.51 11.49 2.50
CA ILE A 139 12.47 11.61 1.48
C ILE A 139 12.57 10.51 0.43
N SER A 140 11.45 9.90 0.11
CA SER A 140 11.28 9.07 -1.09
C SER A 140 9.84 9.17 -1.56
N GLU A 141 9.60 8.91 -2.85
CA GLU A 141 8.25 8.98 -3.42
C GLU A 141 7.27 8.03 -2.71
N ASP A 142 7.73 6.83 -2.34
CA ASP A 142 6.91 5.83 -1.66
C ASP A 142 6.55 6.26 -0.23
N VAL A 143 7.52 6.84 0.51
CA VAL A 143 7.27 7.39 1.85
C VAL A 143 6.24 8.51 1.78
N ILE A 144 6.42 9.47 0.86
CA ILE A 144 5.48 10.57 0.69
C ILE A 144 4.08 10.09 0.31
N LYS A 145 3.96 9.14 -0.63
CA LYS A 145 2.66 8.57 -1.02
C LYS A 145 1.96 7.89 0.16
N LYS A 146 2.69 7.10 0.94
CA LYS A 146 2.16 6.39 2.09
C LYS A 146 1.68 7.34 3.18
N GLU A 147 2.52 8.26 3.60
CA GLU A 147 2.17 9.22 4.65
C GLU A 147 1.06 10.17 4.22
N THR A 148 1.07 10.62 2.96
CA THR A 148 -0.03 11.42 2.40
C THR A 148 -1.34 10.65 2.42
N LEU A 149 -1.34 9.37 2.05
CA LEU A 149 -2.53 8.53 2.11
C LEU A 149 -3.07 8.42 3.54
N GLU A 150 -2.20 8.15 4.51
CA GLU A 150 -2.56 8.04 5.93
C GLU A 150 -3.15 9.38 6.45
N GLN A 151 -2.54 10.51 6.12
CA GLN A 151 -3.01 11.84 6.52
C GLN A 151 -4.37 12.19 5.90
N ILE A 152 -4.56 11.90 4.60
CA ILE A 152 -5.83 12.13 3.93
C ILE A 152 -6.93 11.24 4.52
N GLN A 153 -6.65 9.96 4.75
CA GLN A 153 -7.61 9.03 5.37
C GLN A 153 -7.99 9.46 6.78
N GLN A 154 -7.04 9.93 7.56
CA GLN A 154 -7.28 10.45 8.89
C GLN A 154 -8.10 11.75 8.85
N HIS A 155 -7.80 12.66 7.93
CA HIS A 155 -8.49 13.93 7.76
C HIS A 155 -9.96 13.75 7.36
N LEU A 156 -10.20 12.78 6.46
CA LEU A 156 -11.56 12.45 5.99
C LEU A 156 -12.32 11.49 6.92
N ASP A 157 -11.66 10.95 7.95
CA ASP A 157 -12.16 9.83 8.78
C ASP A 157 -12.71 8.68 7.91
N SER A 158 -12.01 8.38 6.82
CA SER A 158 -12.43 7.44 5.79
C SER A 158 -11.26 6.66 5.21
N LYS A 159 -11.51 5.41 4.86
CA LYS A 159 -10.58 4.56 4.11
C LYS A 159 -10.97 4.38 2.63
N ALA A 160 -11.90 5.19 2.14
CA ALA A 160 -12.32 5.14 0.74
C ALA A 160 -11.21 5.54 -0.23
N VAL A 161 -10.31 6.45 0.16
CA VAL A 161 -9.09 6.74 -0.62
C VAL A 161 -8.13 5.58 -0.46
N LYS A 162 -7.76 4.94 -1.57
CA LYS A 162 -6.90 3.75 -1.59
C LYS A 162 -5.48 4.03 -2.09
N LYS A 163 -5.31 5.04 -2.92
CA LYS A 163 -4.01 5.32 -3.54
C LYS A 163 -3.80 6.81 -3.74
N VAL A 164 -2.55 7.24 -3.52
CA VAL A 164 -2.04 8.56 -3.87
C VAL A 164 -1.00 8.40 -4.97
N MET A 165 -1.08 9.21 -6.00
CA MET A 165 -0.10 9.30 -7.08
C MET A 165 0.36 10.74 -7.18
N LEU A 166 1.66 10.95 -7.32
CA LEU A 166 2.28 12.26 -7.48
C LEU A 166 2.71 12.45 -8.94
N THR A 167 2.42 13.61 -9.51
CA THR A 167 2.76 13.90 -10.90
C THR A 167 4.07 14.66 -10.97
N ASN A 168 5.06 14.10 -11.69
CA ASN A 168 6.40 14.68 -11.87
C ASN A 168 7.06 15.07 -10.54
N PHE A 169 6.94 14.20 -9.55
CA PHE A 169 7.59 14.40 -8.26
C PHE A 169 9.10 14.16 -8.40
N MET A 170 9.88 15.17 -8.05
CA MET A 170 11.35 15.14 -8.04
C MET A 170 11.85 15.87 -6.81
N TYR A 171 12.99 15.48 -6.29
CA TYR A 171 13.65 16.17 -5.17
C TYR A 171 15.17 16.23 -5.36
N GLN A 172 15.80 17.28 -4.83
CA GLN A 172 17.23 17.50 -4.92
C GLN A 172 17.75 18.35 -3.75
#